data_58956ea7865cc4ce8dc8f05a19cd11ca
#
_entry.id   58956ea7865cc4ce8dc8f05a19cd11ca
#
_cell.length_a   1.000
_cell.length_b   1.000
_cell.length_c   1.000
_cell.angle_alpha   90.00
_cell.angle_beta   90.00
_cell.angle_gamma   90.00
#
_symmetry.space_group_name_H-M   'P 1'
#
loop_
_entity.id
_entity.type
_entity.pdbx_description
1 polymer ?
#
loop_
_entity_poly.entity_id
_entity_poly.type
_entity_poly.pdbx_seq_one_letter_code
_entity_poly.pdbx_strand_id
1 'polypeptide(L)'
;LHLYGKSEGSNGPIIIEILGLPEEQRINKLRITEGGNLSTEAKSNNIPVVVESRFEKYHGYGLGDTFNLSIVKIDQEAIEFETVNVTVEVVGVAVSAEYFLITGNQGVFVPRQSTIGVMFVNLQVLQNVTGFDGMINQVSIVSDNNVNELFTGTPLENVIISSYEKENMESYMILNNDQKGVKQVTPKLAGIWLIIAGCTISLNLYRIIQSQKKQIGVMRAAGMTSNEVMSFYTWYGIFIGAIGSIGGIIAGFGISVYITYQYSLATEIPGIVYGLSPTLVLIGVALSMISSLVFIVLPVRKAASIAITDSMSPDIPSFKDSKITEMSSRLSLSLRLAFRNFSRNRTRTMLTTIGLSLALVTPFALGVILSSTENAVETSFDLPGWDGTAVFDSFQEQNSTILELEERDYIISASPVLSWEINAFNERIVVIGSNYGDVFSLPTETEFSQFTKNDEIIIDSLFAMRNNLEVNDNFEASLLGQK
;
A
#
# COMPACT_ATOMS: atom_id res chain seq x y z
N LEU A 1 11.81 27.66 -6.68
CA LEU A 1 10.62 28.53 -6.63
C LEU A 1 9.39 27.65 -6.86
N HIS A 2 8.45 27.71 -5.96
CA HIS A 2 7.21 26.91 -5.98
C HIS A 2 6.02 27.84 -6.07
N LEU A 3 5.25 27.69 -7.13
CA LEU A 3 4.10 28.53 -7.45
C LEU A 3 2.90 27.66 -7.87
N TYR A 4 1.73 28.25 -7.90
CA TYR A 4 0.52 27.63 -8.42
C TYR A 4 0.00 28.42 -9.62
N GLY A 5 -0.46 27.69 -10.63
CA GLY A 5 -1.10 28.26 -11.81
C GLY A 5 -2.41 27.56 -12.11
N LYS A 6 -3.23 28.17 -12.95
CA LYS A 6 -4.49 27.59 -13.44
C LYS A 6 -4.43 27.38 -14.95
N SER A 7 -4.99 26.27 -15.41
CA SER A 7 -5.17 25.98 -16.83
C SER A 7 -6.47 25.22 -17.06
N GLU A 8 -6.86 25.07 -18.30
CA GLU A 8 -7.95 24.18 -18.71
C GLU A 8 -7.37 22.85 -19.18
N GLY A 9 -7.76 21.75 -18.52
CA GLY A 9 -7.42 20.40 -18.94
C GLY A 9 -8.56 19.77 -19.74
N SER A 10 -8.35 18.56 -20.24
CA SER A 10 -9.33 17.79 -21.00
C SER A 10 -10.64 17.53 -20.26
N ASN A 11 -10.59 17.51 -18.92
CA ASN A 11 -11.72 17.19 -18.04
C ASN A 11 -12.22 18.39 -17.21
N GLY A 12 -11.77 19.61 -17.51
CA GLY A 12 -12.15 20.82 -16.79
C GLY A 12 -10.94 21.62 -16.27
N PRO A 13 -11.17 22.62 -15.41
CA PRO A 13 -10.11 23.45 -14.87
C PRO A 13 -9.16 22.64 -13.97
N ILE A 14 -7.86 22.88 -14.14
CA ILE A 14 -6.81 22.24 -13.36
C ILE A 14 -5.96 23.26 -12.62
N ILE A 15 -5.56 22.93 -11.42
CA ILE A 15 -4.54 23.64 -10.68
C ILE A 15 -3.20 23.00 -10.99
N ILE A 16 -2.22 23.79 -11.39
CA ILE A 16 -0.88 23.28 -11.72
C ILE A 16 0.10 23.79 -10.67
N GLU A 17 0.74 22.85 -10.02
CA GLU A 17 1.88 23.07 -9.13
C GLU A 17 3.14 23.23 -9.97
N ILE A 18 3.78 24.40 -9.87
CA ILE A 18 4.87 24.81 -10.73
C ILE A 18 6.16 24.89 -9.90
N LEU A 19 7.14 24.07 -10.25
CA LEU A 19 8.40 24.04 -9.56
C LEU A 19 9.52 24.58 -10.46
N GLY A 20 10.07 25.73 -10.07
CA GLY A 20 11.28 26.29 -10.68
C GLY A 20 12.49 25.60 -10.08
N LEU A 21 13.19 24.79 -10.89
CA LEU A 21 14.36 24.00 -10.48
C LEU A 21 15.63 24.50 -11.20
N PRO A 22 16.79 24.43 -10.54
CA PRO A 22 18.05 24.76 -11.20
C PRO A 22 18.35 23.75 -12.32
N GLU A 23 19.06 24.20 -13.35
CA GLU A 23 19.45 23.36 -14.48
C GLU A 23 20.31 22.16 -14.03
N GLU A 24 21.30 22.42 -13.17
CA GLU A 24 22.09 21.38 -12.52
C GLU A 24 21.48 20.99 -11.17
N GLN A 25 20.68 19.93 -11.16
CA GLN A 25 20.12 19.40 -9.93
C GLN A 25 21.12 18.49 -9.24
N ARG A 26 21.50 18.85 -8.01
CA ARG A 26 22.36 18.02 -7.15
C ARG A 26 21.55 17.15 -6.19
N ILE A 27 20.41 17.66 -5.76
CA ILE A 27 19.49 17.05 -4.78
C ILE A 27 18.14 16.91 -5.44
N ASN A 28 17.37 15.88 -5.10
CA ASN A 28 16.02 15.61 -5.60
C ASN A 28 15.91 15.68 -7.13
N LYS A 29 16.78 14.92 -7.81
CA LYS A 29 16.90 14.94 -9.28
C LYS A 29 15.65 14.40 -9.95
N LEU A 30 15.18 15.13 -10.94
CA LEU A 30 14.16 14.63 -11.86
C LEU A 30 14.71 13.47 -12.70
N ARG A 31 13.93 12.43 -12.80
CA ARG A 31 14.17 11.33 -13.73
C ARG A 31 13.37 11.55 -15.00
N ILE A 32 14.01 12.06 -16.04
CA ILE A 32 13.41 12.22 -17.36
C ILE A 32 13.08 10.85 -17.93
N THR A 33 11.83 10.64 -18.33
CA THR A 33 11.34 9.42 -18.95
C THR A 33 11.21 9.56 -20.44
N GLU A 34 10.83 10.75 -20.92
CA GLU A 34 10.66 11.06 -22.35
C GLU A 34 11.06 12.50 -22.66
N GLY A 35 11.49 12.75 -23.89
CA GLY A 35 11.80 14.10 -24.39
C GLY A 35 13.07 14.69 -23.82
N GLY A 36 13.05 16.01 -23.62
CA GLY A 36 14.16 16.81 -23.11
C GLY A 36 14.12 17.03 -21.60
N ASN A 37 15.09 17.82 -21.12
CA ASN A 37 15.23 18.22 -19.70
C ASN A 37 14.93 19.71 -19.54
N LEU A 38 15.21 20.26 -18.36
CA LEU A 38 14.98 21.68 -18.01
C LEU A 38 15.82 22.68 -18.84
N SER A 39 16.85 22.23 -19.52
CA SER A 39 17.67 23.07 -20.44
C SER A 39 17.23 22.95 -21.88
N THR A 40 16.25 22.13 -22.20
CA THR A 40 15.72 21.95 -23.55
C THR A 40 14.91 23.18 -23.97
N GLU A 41 15.27 23.78 -25.08
CA GLU A 41 14.52 24.90 -25.64
C GLU A 41 13.20 24.44 -26.26
N ALA A 42 12.17 25.26 -26.15
CA ALA A 42 10.91 25.04 -26.85
C ALA A 42 11.11 25.23 -28.36
N LYS A 43 10.30 24.54 -29.16
CA LYS A 43 10.30 24.69 -30.64
C LYS A 43 9.75 26.04 -31.11
N SER A 44 9.00 26.71 -30.24
CA SER A 44 8.41 28.03 -30.46
C SER A 44 8.90 29.02 -29.38
N ASN A 45 8.43 30.24 -29.42
CA ASN A 45 8.74 31.24 -28.38
C ASN A 45 7.95 31.02 -27.06
N ASN A 46 7.52 29.78 -26.80
CA ASN A 46 6.77 29.41 -25.61
C ASN A 46 7.74 29.08 -24.46
N ILE A 47 7.20 28.94 -23.25
CA ILE A 47 7.99 28.55 -22.08
C ILE A 47 8.15 27.03 -22.10
N PRO A 48 9.39 26.50 -22.15
CA PRO A 48 9.63 25.06 -22.10
C PRO A 48 9.35 24.51 -20.70
N VAL A 49 8.51 23.48 -20.62
CA VAL A 49 8.17 22.82 -19.35
C VAL A 49 8.39 21.32 -19.44
N VAL A 50 8.76 20.73 -18.32
CA VAL A 50 8.80 19.29 -18.14
C VAL A 50 7.63 18.92 -17.21
N VAL A 51 6.77 18.01 -17.65
CA VAL A 51 5.58 17.62 -16.89
C VAL A 51 5.77 16.29 -16.15
N GLU A 52 5.00 16.07 -15.11
CA GLU A 52 4.96 14.80 -14.41
C GLU A 52 4.42 13.68 -15.32
N SER A 53 4.87 12.47 -15.16
CA SER A 53 4.66 11.33 -16.08
C SER A 53 3.19 10.98 -16.35
N ARG A 54 2.26 11.38 -15.52
CA ARG A 54 0.82 11.13 -15.66
C ARG A 54 0.04 12.33 -16.17
N PHE A 55 0.74 13.45 -16.41
CA PHE A 55 0.11 14.71 -16.82
C PHE A 55 -0.73 14.54 -18.10
N GLU A 56 -0.22 13.81 -19.11
CA GLU A 56 -0.95 13.51 -20.34
C GLU A 56 -2.22 12.71 -20.06
N LYS A 57 -2.12 11.67 -19.23
CA LYS A 57 -3.25 10.79 -18.91
C LYS A 57 -4.41 11.53 -18.24
N TYR A 58 -4.12 12.43 -17.32
CA TYR A 58 -5.14 13.11 -16.52
C TYR A 58 -5.56 14.46 -17.09
N HIS A 59 -4.68 15.16 -17.77
CA HIS A 59 -4.91 16.53 -18.25
C HIS A 59 -4.94 16.67 -19.78
N GLY A 60 -4.53 15.64 -20.51
CA GLY A 60 -4.60 15.59 -21.97
C GLY A 60 -3.47 16.29 -22.70
N TYR A 61 -2.39 16.72 -22.03
CA TYR A 61 -1.24 17.37 -22.63
C TYR A 61 0.02 16.53 -22.50
N GLY A 62 0.52 16.04 -23.61
CA GLY A 62 1.72 15.22 -23.72
C GLY A 62 2.91 15.93 -24.36
N LEU A 63 3.94 15.18 -24.68
CA LEU A 63 5.17 15.71 -25.27
C LEU A 63 4.93 16.45 -26.60
N GLY A 64 5.35 17.70 -26.67
CA GLY A 64 5.20 18.59 -27.84
C GLY A 64 3.90 19.40 -27.84
N ASP A 65 2.99 19.17 -26.92
CA ASP A 65 1.74 19.95 -26.81
C ASP A 65 2.00 21.30 -26.15
N THR A 66 1.08 22.23 -26.45
CA THR A 66 1.09 23.58 -25.87
C THR A 66 -0.22 23.86 -25.19
N PHE A 67 -0.18 24.59 -24.06
CA PHE A 67 -1.37 25.03 -23.36
C PHE A 67 -1.16 26.39 -22.69
N ASN A 68 -2.27 27.06 -22.39
CA ASN A 68 -2.24 28.35 -21.70
C ASN A 68 -2.28 28.14 -20.20
N LEU A 69 -1.45 28.89 -19.50
CA LEU A 69 -1.27 28.84 -18.07
C LEU A 69 -1.43 30.23 -17.50
N SER A 70 -2.31 30.38 -16.52
CA SER A 70 -2.48 31.63 -15.75
C SER A 70 -1.65 31.50 -14.48
N ILE A 71 -0.67 32.39 -14.32
CA ILE A 71 0.25 32.43 -13.17
C ILE A 71 0.26 33.81 -12.55
N VAL A 72 0.62 33.86 -11.26
CA VAL A 72 0.80 35.13 -10.56
C VAL A 72 2.15 35.72 -10.91
N LYS A 73 2.18 36.99 -11.30
CA LYS A 73 3.37 37.80 -11.51
C LYS A 73 3.41 38.93 -10.48
N ILE A 74 4.60 39.24 -9.98
CA ILE A 74 4.83 40.40 -9.15
C ILE A 74 5.36 41.54 -9.99
N ASP A 75 4.74 42.70 -9.89
CA ASP A 75 5.33 43.95 -10.36
C ASP A 75 6.21 44.49 -9.25
N GLN A 76 7.54 44.47 -9.45
CA GLN A 76 8.50 44.94 -8.45
C GLN A 76 8.46 46.44 -8.19
N GLU A 77 7.98 47.25 -9.14
CA GLU A 77 7.88 48.70 -8.96
C GLU A 77 6.61 49.07 -8.18
N ALA A 78 5.49 48.41 -8.46
CA ALA A 78 4.20 48.69 -7.81
C ALA A 78 3.94 47.86 -6.54
N ILE A 79 4.71 46.73 -6.35
CA ILE A 79 4.48 45.71 -5.31
C ILE A 79 3.05 45.12 -5.41
N GLU A 80 2.55 44.99 -6.61
CA GLU A 80 1.22 44.42 -6.88
C GLU A 80 1.37 43.05 -7.54
N PHE A 81 0.39 42.17 -7.25
CA PHE A 81 0.29 40.87 -7.86
C PHE A 81 -0.70 40.93 -9.05
N GLU A 82 -0.19 40.60 -10.22
CA GLU A 82 -1.01 40.49 -11.42
C GLU A 82 -1.09 39.03 -11.90
N THR A 83 -2.21 38.63 -12.46
CA THR A 83 -2.34 37.35 -13.14
C THR A 83 -1.95 37.51 -14.62
N VAL A 84 -0.95 36.74 -15.05
CA VAL A 84 -0.45 36.75 -16.42
C VAL A 84 -0.73 35.43 -17.07
N ASN A 85 -1.24 35.46 -18.31
CA ASN A 85 -1.41 34.29 -19.12
C ASN A 85 -0.16 34.06 -19.97
N VAL A 86 0.44 32.88 -19.83
CA VAL A 86 1.61 32.46 -20.61
C VAL A 86 1.30 31.17 -21.36
N THR A 87 1.92 31.00 -22.53
CA THR A 87 1.83 29.74 -23.27
C THR A 87 3.05 28.90 -22.96
N VAL A 88 2.83 27.66 -22.53
CA VAL A 88 3.88 26.69 -22.22
C VAL A 88 3.92 25.61 -23.29
N GLU A 89 5.09 25.02 -23.53
CA GLU A 89 5.29 23.85 -24.42
C GLU A 89 5.92 22.71 -23.63
N VAL A 90 5.30 21.53 -23.68
CA VAL A 90 5.80 20.34 -23.03
C VAL A 90 7.01 19.80 -23.78
N VAL A 91 8.20 20.02 -23.27
CA VAL A 91 9.46 19.58 -23.90
C VAL A 91 9.97 18.25 -23.34
N GLY A 92 9.46 17.81 -22.20
CA GLY A 92 9.86 16.56 -21.57
C GLY A 92 8.84 16.06 -20.57
N VAL A 93 8.98 14.79 -20.23
CA VAL A 93 8.20 14.08 -19.21
C VAL A 93 9.17 13.54 -18.17
N ALA A 94 8.84 13.73 -16.89
CA ALA A 94 9.71 13.32 -15.79
C ALA A 94 8.95 12.68 -14.64
N VAL A 95 9.70 11.99 -13.81
CA VAL A 95 9.24 11.47 -12.50
C VAL A 95 10.04 12.11 -11.41
N SER A 96 9.36 12.63 -10.41
CA SER A 96 9.95 13.10 -9.15
C SER A 96 9.56 12.17 -8.02
N ALA A 97 10.51 11.89 -7.13
CA ALA A 97 10.24 11.10 -5.92
C ALA A 97 9.24 11.80 -4.98
N GLU A 98 9.18 13.11 -5.03
CA GLU A 98 8.29 13.95 -4.21
C GLU A 98 6.83 13.85 -4.66
N TYR A 99 6.60 13.62 -5.95
CA TYR A 99 5.29 13.64 -6.58
C TYR A 99 4.83 12.28 -7.13
N PHE A 100 5.22 11.18 -6.50
CA PHE A 100 4.69 9.85 -6.87
C PHE A 100 3.18 9.73 -6.69
N LEU A 101 2.66 10.39 -5.67
CA LEU A 101 1.24 10.52 -5.41
C LEU A 101 0.93 11.99 -5.20
N ILE A 102 0.13 12.54 -6.08
CA ILE A 102 -0.30 13.93 -5.99
C ILE A 102 -1.55 13.94 -5.15
N THR A 103 -1.37 14.23 -3.87
CA THR A 103 -2.44 14.40 -2.91
C THR A 103 -2.60 15.90 -2.71
N GLY A 104 -3.32 16.68 -3.20
CA GLY A 104 -3.35 18.14 -2.96
C GLY A 104 -3.26 18.51 -1.48
N ASN A 105 -2.76 19.68 -1.20
CA ASN A 105 -2.46 20.26 0.13
C ASN A 105 -3.64 20.30 1.13
N GLN A 106 -4.70 19.54 0.95
CA GLN A 106 -5.92 19.67 1.74
C GLN A 106 -6.24 18.44 2.59
N GLY A 107 -5.23 17.70 3.06
CA GLY A 107 -5.42 16.64 4.07
C GLY A 107 -6.32 15.46 3.69
N VAL A 108 -6.75 15.39 2.44
CA VAL A 108 -7.54 14.29 1.93
C VAL A 108 -6.60 13.30 1.25
N PHE A 109 -6.49 12.10 1.79
CA PHE A 109 -5.64 11.00 1.28
C PHE A 109 -6.09 10.44 -0.09
N VAL A 110 -6.89 11.16 -0.83
CA VAL A 110 -7.33 10.76 -2.17
C VAL A 110 -6.41 11.41 -3.19
N PRO A 111 -5.74 10.65 -4.05
CA PRO A 111 -4.93 11.20 -5.13
C PRO A 111 -5.80 12.10 -6.02
N ARG A 112 -5.51 13.40 -6.05
CA ARG A 112 -6.23 14.38 -6.87
C ARG A 112 -5.57 14.59 -8.23
N GLN A 113 -5.08 13.52 -8.82
CA GLN A 113 -4.38 13.55 -10.10
C GLN A 113 -5.22 14.11 -11.26
N SER A 114 -6.54 14.10 -11.12
CA SER A 114 -7.45 14.69 -12.13
C SER A 114 -7.66 16.19 -12.01
N THR A 115 -7.34 16.79 -10.87
CA THR A 115 -7.56 18.22 -10.61
C THR A 115 -6.27 19.01 -10.38
N ILE A 116 -5.17 18.31 -10.06
CA ILE A 116 -3.86 18.90 -9.80
C ILE A 116 -2.84 18.31 -10.77
N GLY A 117 -2.20 19.17 -11.53
CA GLY A 117 -1.05 18.84 -12.37
C GLY A 117 0.25 19.30 -11.72
N VAL A 118 1.36 18.64 -12.02
CA VAL A 118 2.70 19.06 -11.59
C VAL A 118 3.58 19.29 -12.80
N MET A 119 4.25 20.42 -12.84
CA MET A 119 5.22 20.73 -13.87
C MET A 119 6.50 21.37 -13.32
N PHE A 120 7.57 21.16 -14.04
CA PHE A 120 8.92 21.60 -13.70
C PHE A 120 9.41 22.56 -14.78
N VAL A 121 9.95 23.68 -14.35
CA VAL A 121 10.45 24.73 -15.24
C VAL A 121 11.87 25.08 -14.81
N ASN A 122 12.69 25.55 -15.72
CA ASN A 122 13.99 26.12 -15.34
C ASN A 122 13.78 27.34 -14.39
N LEU A 123 14.50 27.34 -13.25
CA LEU A 123 14.33 28.35 -12.20
C LEU A 123 14.46 29.79 -12.75
N GLN A 124 15.48 30.04 -13.56
CA GLN A 124 15.73 31.38 -14.12
C GLN A 124 14.60 31.80 -15.08
N VAL A 125 14.11 30.88 -15.90
CA VAL A 125 13.00 31.13 -16.81
C VAL A 125 11.73 31.48 -16.00
N LEU A 126 11.43 30.71 -14.95
CA LEU A 126 10.26 30.99 -14.10
C LEU A 126 10.38 32.34 -13.39
N GLN A 127 11.55 32.64 -12.82
CA GLN A 127 11.82 33.92 -12.14
C GLN A 127 11.61 35.10 -13.09
N ASN A 128 12.19 35.07 -14.30
CA ASN A 128 12.05 36.11 -15.29
C ASN A 128 10.60 36.37 -15.74
N VAL A 129 9.83 35.27 -15.92
CA VAL A 129 8.43 35.38 -16.34
C VAL A 129 7.52 35.94 -15.24
N THR A 130 7.79 35.54 -14.00
CA THR A 130 6.97 35.91 -12.84
C THR A 130 7.44 37.18 -12.11
N GLY A 131 8.61 37.73 -12.48
CA GLY A 131 9.18 38.91 -11.83
C GLY A 131 9.85 38.61 -10.47
N PHE A 132 9.99 37.33 -10.08
CA PHE A 132 10.64 36.93 -8.83
C PHE A 132 12.16 36.75 -9.00
N ASP A 133 12.84 37.66 -9.71
CA ASP A 133 14.26 37.55 -10.01
C ASP A 133 15.11 37.40 -8.74
N GLY A 134 15.88 36.32 -8.67
CA GLY A 134 16.75 35.99 -7.53
C GLY A 134 16.01 35.53 -6.26
N MET A 135 14.68 35.43 -6.28
CA MET A 135 13.90 35.00 -5.12
C MET A 135 13.60 33.50 -5.16
N ILE A 136 13.57 32.91 -3.98
CA ILE A 136 13.19 31.50 -3.76
C ILE A 136 12.29 31.41 -2.53
N ASN A 137 11.38 30.45 -2.52
CA ASN A 137 10.48 30.18 -1.39
C ASN A 137 10.59 28.73 -0.86
N GLN A 138 11.44 27.92 -1.46
CA GLN A 138 11.67 26.54 -1.02
C GLN A 138 13.15 26.15 -1.21
N VAL A 139 13.71 25.42 -0.26
CA VAL A 139 15.08 24.90 -0.31
C VAL A 139 15.08 23.42 0.08
N SER A 140 15.68 22.58 -0.76
CA SER A 140 15.96 21.18 -0.42
C SER A 140 17.34 21.05 0.20
N ILE A 141 17.47 20.31 1.30
CA ILE A 141 18.67 20.21 2.10
C ILE A 141 19.08 18.74 2.24
N VAL A 142 20.39 18.50 2.25
CA VAL A 142 20.97 17.22 2.69
C VAL A 142 21.75 17.49 3.97
N SER A 143 21.37 16.84 5.05
CA SER A 143 22.00 16.99 6.36
C SER A 143 21.99 15.65 7.10
N ASP A 144 23.01 15.44 7.92
CA ASP A 144 23.06 14.33 8.88
C ASP A 144 22.35 14.67 10.20
N ASN A 145 21.96 15.94 10.39
CA ASN A 145 21.25 16.42 11.56
C ASN A 145 19.75 16.60 11.24
N ASN A 146 18.92 16.62 12.27
CA ASN A 146 17.48 16.88 12.16
C ASN A 146 17.26 18.27 11.52
N VAL A 147 16.43 18.32 10.47
CA VAL A 147 16.19 19.54 9.69
C VAL A 147 15.59 20.65 10.57
N ASN A 148 14.75 20.30 11.54
CA ASN A 148 14.13 21.25 12.46
C ASN A 148 15.12 21.95 13.37
N GLU A 149 16.24 21.31 13.68
CA GLU A 149 17.29 21.88 14.54
C GLU A 149 18.29 22.77 13.77
N LEU A 150 18.39 22.60 12.46
CA LEU A 150 19.37 23.32 11.62
C LEU A 150 19.17 24.82 11.61
N PHE A 151 17.95 25.28 11.80
CA PHE A 151 17.59 26.69 11.70
C PHE A 151 17.46 27.38 13.04
N THR A 152 17.47 26.63 14.14
CA THR A 152 17.37 27.16 15.51
C THR A 152 18.54 28.12 15.80
N GLY A 153 18.22 29.33 16.22
CA GLY A 153 19.21 30.39 16.48
C GLY A 153 19.76 31.09 15.23
N THR A 154 19.25 30.77 14.04
CA THR A 154 19.62 31.49 12.80
C THR A 154 18.61 32.61 12.48
N PRO A 155 19.02 33.62 11.68
CA PRO A 155 18.06 34.64 11.23
C PRO A 155 16.88 34.08 10.42
N LEU A 156 17.00 32.86 9.89
CA LEU A 156 15.98 32.18 9.09
C LEU A 156 14.89 31.53 9.96
N GLU A 157 15.12 31.31 11.25
CA GLU A 157 14.17 30.65 12.15
C GLU A 157 12.77 31.27 12.14
N ASN A 158 12.71 32.61 12.07
CA ASN A 158 11.45 33.35 12.06
C ASN A 158 10.79 33.48 10.66
N VAL A 159 11.49 33.05 9.60
CA VAL A 159 11.02 33.16 8.22
C VAL A 159 10.54 31.82 7.68
N ILE A 160 10.98 30.71 8.32
CA ILE A 160 10.59 29.37 7.91
C ILE A 160 9.16 29.12 8.37
N ILE A 161 8.27 28.90 7.41
CA ILE A 161 6.87 28.57 7.66
C ILE A 161 6.71 27.09 8.02
N SER A 162 7.42 26.21 7.31
CA SER A 162 7.41 24.78 7.61
C SER A 162 8.71 24.11 7.19
N SER A 163 9.15 23.13 7.95
CA SER A 163 10.27 22.24 7.60
C SER A 163 9.86 20.79 7.85
N TYR A 164 10.13 19.92 6.91
CA TYR A 164 9.82 18.51 7.05
C TYR A 164 10.95 17.63 6.54
N GLU A 165 11.11 16.50 7.16
CA GLU A 165 12.04 15.48 6.73
C GLU A 165 11.44 14.65 5.60
N LYS A 166 12.29 13.98 4.82
CA LYS A 166 11.89 13.10 3.72
C LYS A 166 10.86 12.05 4.16
N GLU A 167 10.99 11.57 5.39
CA GLU A 167 10.12 10.57 5.99
C GLU A 167 8.69 11.06 6.18
N ASN A 168 8.50 12.36 6.29
CA ASN A 168 7.20 13.04 6.48
C ASN A 168 6.58 13.51 5.15
N MET A 169 7.24 13.27 4.01
CA MET A 169 6.62 13.52 2.70
C MET A 169 5.50 12.53 2.45
N GLU A 170 4.36 13.01 1.95
CA GLU A 170 3.17 12.17 1.71
C GLU A 170 3.47 10.96 0.83
N SER A 171 4.12 11.16 -0.31
CA SER A 171 4.52 10.07 -1.21
C SER A 171 5.39 9.01 -0.51
N TYR A 172 6.31 9.45 0.36
CA TYR A 172 7.14 8.53 1.13
C TYR A 172 6.34 7.82 2.21
N MET A 173 5.48 8.53 2.95
CA MET A 173 4.67 7.94 4.02
C MET A 173 3.74 6.85 3.49
N ILE A 174 3.05 7.09 2.39
CA ILE A 174 2.14 6.11 1.78
C ILE A 174 2.92 4.85 1.38
N LEU A 175 4.01 4.99 0.62
CA LEU A 175 4.84 3.85 0.20
C LEU A 175 5.47 3.11 1.39
N ASN A 176 5.91 3.84 2.40
CA ASN A 176 6.50 3.25 3.60
C ASN A 176 5.46 2.50 4.45
N ASN A 177 4.24 3.03 4.54
CA ASN A 177 3.14 2.37 5.24
C ASN A 177 2.70 1.10 4.51
N ASP A 178 2.59 1.11 3.19
CA ASP A 178 2.35 -0.08 2.39
C ASP A 178 3.45 -1.12 2.63
N GLN A 179 4.71 -0.69 2.58
CA GLN A 179 5.84 -1.58 2.85
C GLN A 179 5.82 -2.14 4.28
N LYS A 180 5.50 -1.31 5.28
CA LYS A 180 5.35 -1.77 6.68
C LYS A 180 4.21 -2.77 6.82
N GLY A 181 3.05 -2.52 6.19
CA GLY A 181 1.92 -3.44 6.15
C GLY A 181 2.33 -4.80 5.58
N VAL A 182 2.96 -4.81 4.41
CA VAL A 182 3.47 -6.04 3.79
C VAL A 182 4.49 -6.76 4.69
N LYS A 183 5.45 -6.03 5.28
CA LYS A 183 6.45 -6.60 6.22
C LYS A 183 5.82 -7.21 7.47
N GLN A 184 4.71 -6.69 7.98
CA GLN A 184 4.03 -7.23 9.15
C GLN A 184 3.20 -8.48 8.83
N VAL A 185 2.56 -8.53 7.68
CA VAL A 185 1.65 -9.61 7.28
C VAL A 185 2.42 -10.82 6.70
N THR A 186 3.43 -10.55 5.87
CA THR A 186 4.17 -11.60 5.13
C THR A 186 4.75 -12.71 6.03
N PRO A 187 5.43 -12.46 7.16
CA PRO A 187 5.96 -13.52 8.01
C PRO A 187 4.86 -14.41 8.61
N LYS A 188 3.71 -13.84 8.95
CA LYS A 188 2.57 -14.57 9.50
C LYS A 188 1.97 -15.51 8.46
N LEU A 189 1.77 -15.02 7.24
CA LEU A 189 1.32 -15.84 6.11
C LEU A 189 2.34 -16.93 5.76
N ALA A 190 3.62 -16.59 5.70
CA ALA A 190 4.68 -17.57 5.45
C ALA A 190 4.69 -18.68 6.50
N GLY A 191 4.49 -18.36 7.78
CA GLY A 191 4.36 -19.35 8.86
C GLY A 191 3.18 -20.32 8.64
N ILE A 192 2.02 -19.80 8.28
CA ILE A 192 0.83 -20.62 7.95
C ILE A 192 1.14 -21.56 6.77
N TRP A 193 1.74 -21.03 5.69
CA TRP A 193 2.11 -21.81 4.52
C TRP A 193 3.13 -22.92 4.83
N LEU A 194 4.12 -22.64 5.69
CA LEU A 194 5.11 -23.64 6.13
C LEU A 194 4.44 -24.77 6.92
N ILE A 195 3.45 -24.47 7.76
CA ILE A 195 2.67 -25.47 8.49
C ILE A 195 1.88 -26.33 7.51
N ILE A 196 1.19 -25.73 6.54
CA ILE A 196 0.42 -26.44 5.52
C ILE A 196 1.31 -27.35 4.69
N ALA A 197 2.45 -26.83 4.21
CA ALA A 197 3.43 -27.58 3.45
C ALA A 197 4.01 -28.75 4.29
N GLY A 198 4.38 -28.49 5.53
CA GLY A 198 4.89 -29.49 6.46
C GLY A 198 3.88 -30.61 6.73
N CYS A 199 2.64 -30.27 7.01
CA CYS A 199 1.55 -31.25 7.13
C CYS A 199 1.41 -32.10 5.86
N THR A 200 1.44 -31.48 4.70
CA THR A 200 1.34 -32.18 3.40
C THR A 200 2.50 -33.15 3.19
N ILE A 201 3.73 -32.75 3.50
CA ILE A 201 4.92 -33.62 3.46
C ILE A 201 4.73 -34.79 4.42
N SER A 202 4.35 -34.54 5.66
CA SER A 202 4.10 -35.57 6.68
C SER A 202 3.05 -36.58 6.23
N LEU A 203 1.94 -36.11 5.64
CA LEU A 203 0.88 -36.99 5.14
C LEU A 203 1.33 -37.85 3.96
N ASN A 204 2.08 -37.28 3.03
CA ASN A 204 2.60 -38.01 1.89
C ASN A 204 3.62 -39.07 2.33
N LEU A 205 4.54 -38.70 3.21
CA LEU A 205 5.52 -39.64 3.75
C LEU A 205 4.84 -40.78 4.53
N TYR A 206 3.82 -40.45 5.33
CA TYR A 206 3.03 -41.48 6.01
C TYR A 206 2.40 -42.48 5.04
N ARG A 207 1.85 -42.01 3.91
CA ARG A 207 1.31 -42.89 2.85
C ARG A 207 2.37 -43.77 2.22
N ILE A 208 3.54 -43.21 1.93
CA ILE A 208 4.68 -43.95 1.38
C ILE A 208 5.11 -45.06 2.35
N ILE A 209 5.30 -44.76 3.62
CA ILE A 209 5.65 -45.72 4.66
C ILE A 209 4.62 -46.84 4.76
N GLN A 210 3.33 -46.50 4.73
CA GLN A 210 2.27 -47.53 4.75
C GLN A 210 2.28 -48.42 3.50
N SER A 211 2.55 -47.87 2.32
CA SER A 211 2.65 -48.66 1.09
C SER A 211 3.89 -49.54 1.06
N GLN A 212 4.97 -49.13 1.71
CA GLN A 212 6.26 -49.85 1.78
C GLN A 212 6.42 -50.70 3.05
N LYS A 213 5.36 -50.90 3.85
CA LYS A 213 5.38 -51.60 5.12
C LYS A 213 6.06 -52.98 5.03
N LYS A 214 5.77 -53.77 3.97
CA LYS A 214 6.42 -55.07 3.70
C LYS A 214 7.92 -54.95 3.42
N GLN A 215 8.32 -53.92 2.66
CA GLN A 215 9.73 -53.68 2.35
C GLN A 215 10.52 -53.31 3.62
N ILE A 216 9.94 -52.47 4.50
CA ILE A 216 10.51 -52.13 5.80
C ILE A 216 10.71 -53.42 6.64
N GLY A 217 9.69 -54.28 6.64
CA GLY A 217 9.80 -55.59 7.34
C GLY A 217 10.94 -56.46 6.82
N VAL A 218 11.09 -56.55 5.48
CA VAL A 218 12.20 -57.30 4.86
C VAL A 218 13.55 -56.68 5.20
N MET A 219 13.69 -55.35 5.14
CA MET A 219 14.93 -54.67 5.51
C MET A 219 15.30 -54.93 6.97
N ARG A 220 14.34 -54.92 7.89
CA ARG A 220 14.57 -55.21 9.30
C ARG A 220 14.89 -56.70 9.54
N ALA A 221 14.24 -57.60 8.83
CA ALA A 221 14.57 -59.03 8.88
C ALA A 221 15.99 -59.34 8.34
N ALA A 222 16.46 -58.51 7.38
CA ALA A 222 17.84 -58.59 6.85
C ALA A 222 18.88 -57.95 7.80
N GLY A 223 18.47 -57.44 8.99
CA GLY A 223 19.36 -56.92 10.02
C GLY A 223 19.45 -55.40 10.14
N MET A 224 18.68 -54.62 9.35
CA MET A 224 18.64 -53.16 9.52
C MET A 224 18.07 -52.77 10.88
N THR A 225 18.75 -51.86 11.55
CA THR A 225 18.32 -51.29 12.82
C THR A 225 17.20 -50.25 12.62
N SER A 226 16.42 -49.95 13.67
CA SER A 226 15.40 -48.90 13.64
C SER A 226 15.99 -47.55 13.26
N ASN A 227 17.23 -47.25 13.68
CA ASN A 227 17.89 -45.97 13.39
C ASN A 227 18.28 -45.85 11.90
N GLU A 228 18.67 -46.92 11.27
CA GLU A 228 18.99 -46.98 9.83
C GLU A 228 17.73 -46.76 8.99
N VAL A 229 16.59 -47.35 9.37
CA VAL A 229 15.30 -47.11 8.74
C VAL A 229 14.89 -45.64 8.94
N MET A 230 15.06 -45.10 10.15
CA MET A 230 14.81 -43.66 10.41
C MET A 230 15.66 -42.76 9.52
N SER A 231 16.97 -43.06 9.44
CA SER A 231 17.91 -42.29 8.62
C SER A 231 17.50 -42.26 7.15
N PHE A 232 17.12 -43.44 6.59
CA PHE A 232 16.68 -43.56 5.21
C PHE A 232 15.48 -42.60 4.88
N TYR A 233 14.44 -42.67 5.70
CA TYR A 233 13.27 -41.80 5.46
C TYR A 233 13.53 -40.33 5.81
N THR A 234 14.45 -40.01 6.73
CA THR A 234 14.87 -38.65 7.00
C THR A 234 15.61 -38.05 5.81
N TRP A 235 16.53 -38.78 5.20
CA TRP A 235 17.20 -38.35 3.97
C TRP A 235 16.22 -38.13 2.82
N TYR A 236 15.24 -39.03 2.68
CA TYR A 236 14.18 -38.85 1.69
C TYR A 236 13.44 -37.50 1.88
N GLY A 237 13.11 -37.15 3.11
CA GLY A 237 12.48 -35.89 3.42
C GLY A 237 13.38 -34.69 3.20
N ILE A 238 14.67 -34.78 3.49
CA ILE A 238 15.67 -33.76 3.20
C ILE A 238 15.73 -33.48 1.69
N PHE A 239 15.77 -34.52 0.87
CA PHE A 239 15.78 -34.40 -0.58
C PHE A 239 14.50 -33.69 -1.11
N ILE A 240 13.34 -34.10 -0.60
CA ILE A 240 12.07 -33.41 -0.97
C ILE A 240 12.12 -31.94 -0.56
N GLY A 241 12.58 -31.62 0.66
CA GLY A 241 12.73 -30.26 1.14
C GLY A 241 13.69 -29.43 0.28
N ALA A 242 14.82 -30.02 -0.12
CA ALA A 242 15.82 -29.36 -0.96
C ALA A 242 15.27 -29.05 -2.38
N ILE A 243 14.68 -30.05 -3.04
CA ILE A 243 14.07 -29.89 -4.38
C ILE A 243 12.91 -28.88 -4.31
N GLY A 244 12.07 -29.01 -3.27
CA GLY A 244 10.96 -28.07 -3.03
C GLY A 244 11.45 -26.65 -2.80
N SER A 245 12.58 -26.45 -2.10
CA SER A 245 13.16 -25.11 -1.89
C SER A 245 13.65 -24.50 -3.20
N ILE A 246 14.32 -25.27 -4.06
CA ILE A 246 14.77 -24.79 -5.38
C ILE A 246 13.57 -24.41 -6.25
N GLY A 247 12.57 -25.27 -6.36
CA GLY A 247 11.35 -24.98 -7.10
C GLY A 247 10.60 -23.79 -6.52
N GLY A 248 10.57 -23.66 -5.19
CA GLY A 248 9.97 -22.54 -4.47
C GLY A 248 10.65 -21.21 -4.74
N ILE A 249 11.99 -21.17 -4.84
CA ILE A 249 12.74 -19.95 -5.19
C ILE A 249 12.38 -19.50 -6.62
N ILE A 250 12.40 -20.44 -7.57
CA ILE A 250 12.12 -20.11 -8.99
C ILE A 250 10.69 -19.60 -9.16
N ALA A 251 9.71 -20.33 -8.64
CA ALA A 251 8.31 -19.96 -8.72
C ALA A 251 8.02 -18.68 -7.92
N GLY A 252 8.59 -18.54 -6.72
CA GLY A 252 8.44 -17.38 -5.86
C GLY A 252 8.99 -16.12 -6.49
N PHE A 253 10.14 -16.21 -7.18
CA PHE A 253 10.68 -15.07 -7.93
C PHE A 253 9.76 -14.67 -9.08
N GLY A 254 9.27 -15.63 -9.88
CA GLY A 254 8.34 -15.35 -10.96
C GLY A 254 7.04 -14.68 -10.48
N ILE A 255 6.47 -15.18 -9.39
CA ILE A 255 5.28 -14.58 -8.75
C ILE A 255 5.61 -13.18 -8.21
N SER A 256 6.77 -13.00 -7.58
CA SER A 256 7.19 -11.69 -7.09
C SER A 256 7.30 -10.66 -8.20
N VAL A 257 7.92 -11.00 -9.33
CA VAL A 257 8.00 -10.12 -10.52
C VAL A 257 6.60 -9.75 -11.01
N TYR A 258 5.72 -10.74 -11.13
CA TYR A 258 4.34 -10.51 -11.58
C TYR A 258 3.55 -9.59 -10.63
N ILE A 259 3.58 -9.86 -9.33
CA ILE A 259 2.87 -9.03 -8.34
C ILE A 259 3.44 -7.61 -8.32
N THR A 260 4.76 -7.47 -8.36
CA THR A 260 5.42 -6.17 -8.39
C THR A 260 5.06 -5.39 -9.66
N TYR A 261 4.96 -6.06 -10.81
CA TYR A 261 4.48 -5.45 -12.05
C TYR A 261 3.03 -4.98 -11.94
N GLN A 262 2.12 -5.80 -11.39
CA GLN A 262 0.72 -5.40 -11.18
C GLN A 262 0.60 -4.24 -10.17
N TYR A 263 1.40 -4.26 -9.12
CA TYR A 263 1.48 -3.14 -8.18
C TYR A 263 1.96 -1.85 -8.85
N SER A 264 2.96 -1.94 -9.74
CA SER A 264 3.43 -0.77 -10.48
C SER A 264 2.39 -0.19 -11.42
N LEU A 265 1.57 -1.04 -12.04
CA LEU A 265 0.46 -0.58 -12.87
C LEU A 265 -0.65 0.08 -12.05
N ALA A 266 -0.95 -0.46 -10.87
CA ALA A 266 -1.99 0.07 -9.99
C ALA A 266 -1.58 1.40 -9.33
N THR A 267 -0.32 1.54 -8.94
CA THR A 267 0.23 2.74 -8.30
C THR A 267 0.85 3.72 -9.29
N GLU A 268 0.98 3.32 -10.55
CA GLU A 268 1.63 4.10 -11.63
C GLU A 268 3.05 4.56 -11.29
N ILE A 269 3.75 3.81 -10.41
CA ILE A 269 5.14 4.11 -10.04
C ILE A 269 6.08 3.66 -11.15
N PRO A 270 6.77 4.56 -11.84
CA PRO A 270 7.70 4.20 -12.90
C PRO A 270 9.03 3.72 -12.33
N GLY A 271 9.66 2.78 -13.05
CA GLY A 271 11.06 2.42 -12.82
C GLY A 271 11.31 1.49 -11.65
N ILE A 272 10.42 0.53 -11.40
CA ILE A 272 10.62 -0.51 -10.41
C ILE A 272 11.83 -1.40 -10.79
N VAL A 273 12.69 -1.63 -9.81
CA VAL A 273 13.84 -2.55 -9.95
C VAL A 273 13.48 -3.88 -9.31
N TYR A 274 13.48 -4.93 -10.13
CA TYR A 274 13.27 -6.29 -9.65
C TYR A 274 14.58 -6.83 -9.05
N GLY A 275 14.55 -7.28 -7.81
CA GLY A 275 15.73 -7.80 -7.13
C GLY A 275 15.41 -8.99 -6.22
N LEU A 276 16.32 -9.96 -6.20
CA LEU A 276 16.33 -11.01 -5.20
C LEU A 276 17.24 -10.59 -4.03
N SER A 277 16.70 -10.58 -2.83
CA SER A 277 17.52 -10.42 -1.63
C SER A 277 18.16 -11.77 -1.25
N PRO A 278 19.49 -11.91 -1.31
CA PRO A 278 20.16 -13.17 -0.95
C PRO A 278 19.83 -13.61 0.49
N THR A 279 19.68 -12.66 1.39
CA THR A 279 19.33 -12.91 2.80
C THR A 279 17.95 -13.54 2.93
N LEU A 280 16.93 -13.02 2.22
CA LEU A 280 15.58 -13.57 2.25
C LEU A 280 15.53 -14.97 1.62
N VAL A 281 16.29 -15.21 0.56
CA VAL A 281 16.42 -16.54 -0.06
C VAL A 281 17.00 -17.53 0.95
N LEU A 282 18.09 -17.19 1.63
CA LEU A 282 18.72 -18.05 2.64
C LEU A 282 17.76 -18.36 3.80
N ILE A 283 17.06 -17.34 4.31
CA ILE A 283 16.06 -17.54 5.37
C ILE A 283 14.94 -18.46 4.89
N GLY A 284 14.43 -18.25 3.68
CA GLY A 284 13.38 -19.09 3.11
C GLY A 284 13.78 -20.55 2.97
N VAL A 285 15.00 -20.82 2.47
CA VAL A 285 15.56 -22.17 2.38
C VAL A 285 15.71 -22.80 3.77
N ALA A 286 16.28 -22.08 4.72
CA ALA A 286 16.47 -22.57 6.09
C ALA A 286 15.14 -22.94 6.75
N LEU A 287 14.14 -22.05 6.66
CA LEU A 287 12.80 -22.30 7.20
C LEU A 287 12.10 -23.46 6.53
N SER A 288 12.23 -23.61 5.21
CA SER A 288 11.68 -24.74 4.46
C SER A 288 12.31 -26.06 4.90
N MET A 289 13.64 -26.09 5.07
CA MET A 289 14.37 -27.29 5.54
C MET A 289 13.99 -27.65 6.98
N ILE A 290 13.93 -26.65 7.87
CA ILE A 290 13.53 -26.87 9.28
C ILE A 290 12.09 -27.39 9.33
N SER A 291 11.17 -26.78 8.60
CA SER A 291 9.78 -27.23 8.52
C SER A 291 9.69 -28.68 8.04
N SER A 292 10.37 -29.00 6.93
CA SER A 292 10.43 -30.37 6.41
C SER A 292 10.91 -31.36 7.47
N LEU A 293 12.03 -31.07 8.16
CA LEU A 293 12.58 -31.94 9.20
C LEU A 293 11.63 -32.13 10.39
N VAL A 294 11.00 -31.06 10.86
CA VAL A 294 10.05 -31.12 12.00
C VAL A 294 8.87 -32.03 11.67
N PHE A 295 8.26 -31.83 10.51
CA PHE A 295 7.04 -32.55 10.14
C PHE A 295 7.28 -33.99 9.71
N ILE A 296 8.51 -34.36 9.36
CA ILE A 296 8.90 -35.75 9.04
C ILE A 296 9.10 -36.61 10.27
N VAL A 297 9.44 -36.03 11.42
CA VAL A 297 9.76 -36.77 12.65
C VAL A 297 8.66 -37.77 13.04
N LEU A 298 7.40 -37.38 12.98
CA LEU A 298 6.27 -38.25 13.37
C LEU A 298 6.11 -39.46 12.46
N PRO A 299 6.02 -39.35 11.12
CA PRO A 299 5.88 -40.50 10.25
C PRO A 299 7.14 -41.41 10.26
N VAL A 300 8.34 -40.83 10.39
CA VAL A 300 9.60 -41.55 10.42
C VAL A 300 9.73 -42.41 11.70
N ARG A 301 9.39 -41.84 12.87
CA ARG A 301 9.33 -42.60 14.12
C ARG A 301 8.35 -43.78 14.02
N LYS A 302 7.21 -43.56 13.36
CA LYS A 302 6.23 -44.62 13.14
C LYS A 302 6.77 -45.72 12.20
N ALA A 303 7.53 -45.35 11.16
CA ALA A 303 8.22 -46.35 10.30
C ALA A 303 9.20 -47.25 11.10
N ALA A 304 10.00 -46.61 11.95
CA ALA A 304 10.98 -47.30 12.79
C ALA A 304 10.34 -48.23 13.84
N SER A 305 9.11 -47.96 14.28
CA SER A 305 8.40 -48.79 15.28
C SER A 305 7.61 -49.95 14.69
N ILE A 306 7.60 -50.15 13.35
CA ILE A 306 6.91 -51.27 12.72
C ILE A 306 7.61 -52.59 13.11
N ALA A 307 6.89 -53.48 13.78
CA ALA A 307 7.41 -54.81 14.11
C ALA A 307 7.49 -55.68 12.86
N ILE A 308 8.50 -56.56 12.81
CA ILE A 308 8.70 -57.47 11.67
C ILE A 308 7.48 -58.37 11.46
N THR A 309 6.91 -58.86 12.55
CA THR A 309 5.69 -59.69 12.55
C THR A 309 4.48 -58.96 11.97
N ASP A 310 4.29 -57.69 12.34
CA ASP A 310 3.17 -56.88 11.86
C ASP A 310 3.34 -56.44 10.38
N SER A 311 4.57 -56.39 9.89
CA SER A 311 4.86 -56.03 8.50
C SER A 311 4.59 -57.16 7.52
N MET A 312 4.68 -58.44 7.98
CA MET A 312 4.45 -59.63 7.18
C MET A 312 3.02 -60.17 7.27
N SER A 313 2.24 -59.70 8.27
CA SER A 313 0.84 -60.12 8.41
C SER A 313 -0.02 -59.42 7.36
N PRO A 314 -0.97 -60.15 6.71
CA PRO A 314 -1.92 -59.51 5.83
C PRO A 314 -2.79 -58.53 6.63
N ASP A 315 -2.96 -57.33 6.13
CA ASP A 315 -3.87 -56.32 6.71
C ASP A 315 -5.32 -56.87 6.65
N ILE A 316 -5.73 -57.56 7.70
CA ILE A 316 -7.12 -58.01 7.86
C ILE A 316 -7.91 -56.81 8.31
N PRO A 317 -8.83 -56.29 7.48
CA PRO A 317 -9.63 -55.14 7.85
C PRO A 317 -10.50 -55.49 9.05
N SER A 318 -10.26 -54.92 10.21
CA SER A 318 -11.16 -55.08 11.37
C SER A 318 -12.49 -54.42 11.08
N PHE A 319 -13.54 -55.21 11.00
CA PHE A 319 -14.89 -54.73 10.91
C PHE A 319 -15.34 -54.26 12.31
N LYS A 320 -15.06 -53.02 12.65
CA LYS A 320 -15.76 -52.34 13.76
C LYS A 320 -16.99 -51.65 13.18
N ASP A 321 -18.17 -52.10 13.52
CA ASP A 321 -19.40 -51.40 13.20
C ASP A 321 -19.34 -49.98 13.78
N SER A 322 -19.43 -49.02 12.91
CA SER A 322 -19.42 -47.59 13.26
C SER A 322 -20.82 -47.06 13.25
N LYS A 323 -21.17 -46.19 14.21
CA LYS A 323 -22.44 -45.42 14.21
C LYS A 323 -22.72 -44.73 12.86
N ILE A 324 -21.66 -44.41 12.10
CA ILE A 324 -21.76 -43.84 10.75
C ILE A 324 -22.36 -44.85 9.75
N THR A 325 -22.05 -46.13 9.89
CA THR A 325 -22.58 -47.20 9.03
C THR A 325 -24.08 -47.42 9.26
N GLU A 326 -24.52 -47.26 10.50
CA GLU A 326 -25.93 -47.39 10.91
C GLU A 326 -26.75 -46.20 10.39
N MET A 327 -26.21 -44.98 10.48
CA MET A 327 -26.84 -43.75 9.96
C MET A 327 -26.93 -43.71 8.43
N SER A 328 -26.06 -44.43 7.72
CA SER A 328 -26.06 -44.49 6.25
C SER A 328 -27.09 -45.49 5.67
N SER A 329 -27.82 -46.22 6.50
CA SER A 329 -28.78 -47.25 6.05
C SER A 329 -29.95 -46.69 5.21
N ARG A 330 -30.28 -45.39 5.34
CA ARG A 330 -31.32 -44.70 4.58
C ARG A 330 -30.85 -44.06 3.27
N LEU A 331 -29.56 -44.16 2.94
CA LEU A 331 -28.95 -43.56 1.74
C LEU A 331 -28.97 -44.53 0.56
N SER A 332 -28.87 -44.01 -0.67
CA SER A 332 -28.73 -44.81 -1.89
C SER A 332 -27.51 -45.76 -1.77
N LEU A 333 -27.54 -46.90 -2.46
CA LEU A 333 -26.53 -47.93 -2.39
C LEU A 333 -25.09 -47.36 -2.65
N SER A 334 -24.97 -46.47 -3.62
CA SER A 334 -23.69 -45.83 -3.97
C SER A 334 -23.13 -44.99 -2.82
N LEU A 335 -23.98 -44.16 -2.19
CA LEU A 335 -23.59 -43.34 -1.04
C LEU A 335 -23.26 -44.21 0.17
N ARG A 336 -24.05 -45.26 0.41
CA ARG A 336 -23.81 -46.23 1.49
C ARG A 336 -22.43 -46.90 1.33
N LEU A 337 -22.07 -47.33 0.12
CA LEU A 337 -20.79 -47.93 -0.18
C LEU A 337 -19.66 -46.89 0.00
N ALA A 338 -19.86 -45.66 -0.42
CA ALA A 338 -18.88 -44.56 -0.21
C ALA A 338 -18.66 -44.31 1.28
N PHE A 339 -19.69 -44.15 2.08
CA PHE A 339 -19.59 -43.98 3.54
C PHE A 339 -18.95 -45.18 4.23
N ARG A 340 -19.20 -46.41 3.76
CA ARG A 340 -18.56 -47.61 4.28
C ARG A 340 -17.05 -47.66 3.96
N ASN A 341 -16.68 -47.23 2.76
CA ASN A 341 -15.26 -47.07 2.42
C ASN A 341 -14.57 -45.98 3.22
N PHE A 342 -15.25 -44.88 3.46
CA PHE A 342 -14.84 -43.76 4.30
C PHE A 342 -14.55 -44.23 5.73
N SER A 343 -15.47 -44.96 6.33
CA SER A 343 -15.36 -45.45 7.71
C SER A 343 -14.31 -46.55 7.87
N ARG A 344 -14.08 -47.37 6.82
CA ARG A 344 -13.08 -48.43 6.81
C ARG A 344 -11.64 -47.91 6.84
N ASN A 345 -11.38 -46.79 6.13
CA ASN A 345 -10.05 -46.19 6.01
C ASN A 345 -9.97 -44.83 6.71
N ARG A 346 -10.46 -44.73 7.94
CA ARG A 346 -10.61 -43.44 8.69
C ARG A 346 -9.36 -42.56 8.65
N THR A 347 -8.19 -43.15 8.97
CA THR A 347 -6.94 -42.41 8.99
C THR A 347 -6.60 -41.82 7.63
N ARG A 348 -6.70 -42.63 6.56
CA ARG A 348 -6.41 -42.18 5.19
C ARG A 348 -7.37 -41.08 4.77
N THR A 349 -8.66 -41.24 5.08
CA THR A 349 -9.69 -40.28 4.72
C THR A 349 -9.51 -38.98 5.49
N MET A 350 -9.34 -39.05 6.82
CA MET A 350 -9.06 -37.87 7.64
C MET A 350 -7.84 -37.09 7.12
N LEU A 351 -6.74 -37.79 6.82
CA LEU A 351 -5.53 -37.17 6.30
C LEU A 351 -5.78 -36.49 4.95
N THR A 352 -6.58 -37.12 4.07
CA THR A 352 -6.91 -36.52 2.76
C THR A 352 -7.81 -35.29 2.94
N THR A 353 -8.81 -35.36 3.83
CA THR A 353 -9.71 -34.26 4.13
C THR A 353 -8.93 -33.07 4.73
N ILE A 354 -8.05 -33.33 5.72
CA ILE A 354 -7.20 -32.28 6.31
C ILE A 354 -6.32 -31.65 5.22
N GLY A 355 -5.67 -32.45 4.36
CA GLY A 355 -4.85 -31.91 3.27
C GLY A 355 -5.64 -31.03 2.31
N LEU A 356 -6.86 -31.44 1.94
CA LEU A 356 -7.73 -30.64 1.08
C LEU A 356 -8.22 -29.38 1.79
N SER A 357 -8.61 -29.47 3.07
CA SER A 357 -9.02 -28.32 3.86
C SER A 357 -7.92 -27.29 3.99
N LEU A 358 -6.68 -27.73 4.26
CA LEU A 358 -5.51 -26.85 4.33
C LEU A 358 -5.23 -26.14 3.00
N ALA A 359 -5.43 -26.83 1.86
CA ALA A 359 -5.28 -26.22 0.54
C ALA A 359 -6.31 -25.12 0.27
N LEU A 360 -7.52 -25.24 0.85
CA LEU A 360 -8.60 -24.25 0.69
C LEU A 360 -8.49 -23.06 1.67
N VAL A 361 -7.71 -23.17 2.74
CA VAL A 361 -7.57 -22.09 3.75
C VAL A 361 -7.12 -20.79 3.12
N THR A 362 -6.15 -20.83 2.23
CA THR A 362 -5.56 -19.62 1.66
C THR A 362 -6.46 -18.86 0.71
N PRO A 363 -7.04 -19.49 -0.33
CA PRO A 363 -7.94 -18.74 -1.22
C PRO A 363 -9.16 -18.22 -0.47
N PHE A 364 -9.66 -18.96 0.52
CA PHE A 364 -10.76 -18.50 1.36
C PHE A 364 -10.37 -17.33 2.24
N ALA A 365 -9.20 -17.38 2.91
CA ALA A 365 -8.70 -16.28 3.73
C ALA A 365 -8.46 -15.01 2.92
N LEU A 366 -7.87 -15.14 1.71
CA LEU A 366 -7.70 -14.01 0.80
C LEU A 366 -9.04 -13.42 0.35
N GLY A 367 -10.02 -14.26 0.03
CA GLY A 367 -11.37 -13.81 -0.33
C GLY A 367 -12.04 -13.03 0.81
N VAL A 368 -11.90 -13.50 2.06
CA VAL A 368 -12.44 -12.79 3.24
C VAL A 368 -11.72 -11.45 3.45
N ILE A 369 -10.40 -11.40 3.31
CA ILE A 369 -9.64 -10.15 3.43
C ILE A 369 -10.10 -9.13 2.38
N LEU A 370 -10.21 -9.54 1.11
CA LEU A 370 -10.66 -8.67 0.03
C LEU A 370 -12.08 -8.14 0.29
N SER A 371 -13.03 -9.03 0.62
CA SER A 371 -14.41 -8.62 0.93
C SER A 371 -14.49 -7.72 2.17
N SER A 372 -13.67 -7.99 3.21
CA SER A 372 -13.64 -7.14 4.40
C SER A 372 -13.07 -5.76 4.10
N THR A 373 -12.06 -5.68 3.22
CA THR A 373 -11.48 -4.40 2.80
C THR A 373 -12.48 -3.62 1.94
N GLU A 374 -13.14 -4.28 0.99
CA GLU A 374 -14.19 -3.69 0.16
C GLU A 374 -15.33 -3.12 1.01
N ASN A 375 -15.87 -3.91 1.93
CA ASN A 375 -16.89 -3.45 2.86
C ASN A 375 -16.43 -2.30 3.78
N ALA A 376 -15.16 -2.33 4.21
CA ALA A 376 -14.62 -1.26 5.03
C ALA A 376 -14.52 0.05 4.25
N VAL A 377 -14.07 0.00 2.99
CA VAL A 377 -14.03 1.16 2.09
C VAL A 377 -15.45 1.67 1.85
N GLU A 378 -16.36 0.80 1.40
CA GLU A 378 -17.75 1.15 1.13
C GLU A 378 -18.42 1.79 2.36
N THR A 379 -18.32 1.17 3.53
CA THR A 379 -18.87 1.71 4.77
C THR A 379 -18.24 3.06 5.16
N SER A 380 -16.93 3.22 4.94
CA SER A 380 -16.22 4.46 5.29
C SER A 380 -16.59 5.63 4.39
N PHE A 381 -16.96 5.37 3.13
CA PHE A 381 -17.35 6.42 2.18
C PHE A 381 -18.86 6.64 2.09
N ASP A 382 -19.69 5.64 2.44
CA ASP A 382 -21.14 5.78 2.49
C ASP A 382 -21.62 6.56 3.74
N LEU A 383 -20.87 6.47 4.85
CA LEU A 383 -21.21 7.16 6.10
C LEU A 383 -21.28 8.70 5.97
N PRO A 384 -20.40 9.38 5.21
CA PRO A 384 -20.45 10.83 5.08
C PRO A 384 -21.63 11.38 4.28
N GLY A 385 -22.28 10.55 3.43
CA GLY A 385 -23.48 10.96 2.69
C GLY A 385 -23.28 12.10 1.68
N TRP A 386 -22.05 12.30 1.16
CA TRP A 386 -21.73 13.32 0.17
C TRP A 386 -21.12 12.71 -1.10
N ASP A 387 -21.49 13.28 -2.25
CA ASP A 387 -21.06 12.76 -3.56
C ASP A 387 -19.85 13.53 -4.13
N GLY A 388 -19.64 14.76 -3.70
CA GLY A 388 -18.56 15.60 -4.22
C GLY A 388 -18.32 16.87 -3.43
N THR A 389 -17.14 17.47 -3.63
CA THR A 389 -16.75 18.76 -3.03
C THR A 389 -16.36 19.74 -4.13
N ALA A 390 -16.93 20.95 -4.07
CA ALA A 390 -16.50 22.06 -4.89
C ALA A 390 -15.57 22.97 -4.08
N VAL A 391 -14.40 23.28 -4.63
CA VAL A 391 -13.45 24.21 -4.02
C VAL A 391 -13.44 25.49 -4.83
N PHE A 392 -13.69 26.63 -4.17
CA PHE A 392 -13.69 27.92 -4.78
C PHE A 392 -12.30 28.55 -4.75
N ASP A 393 -11.99 29.41 -5.70
CA ASP A 393 -10.71 30.12 -5.79
C ASP A 393 -10.62 31.33 -4.87
N SER A 394 -11.75 31.77 -4.33
CA SER A 394 -11.90 32.90 -3.40
C SER A 394 -12.96 32.56 -2.37
N PHE A 395 -12.91 33.25 -1.23
CA PHE A 395 -13.96 33.15 -0.23
C PHE A 395 -15.30 33.59 -0.80
N GLN A 396 -16.31 32.75 -0.65
CA GLN A 396 -17.68 33.02 -1.08
C GLN A 396 -18.56 33.35 0.14
N GLU A 397 -19.61 34.14 -0.09
CA GLU A 397 -20.59 34.38 0.96
C GLU A 397 -21.44 33.11 1.13
N GLN A 398 -21.47 32.56 2.35
CA GLN A 398 -22.03 31.25 2.65
C GLN A 398 -23.49 31.09 2.21
N ASN A 399 -24.36 32.01 2.66
CA ASN A 399 -25.80 31.84 2.49
C ASN A 399 -26.22 31.98 1.02
N SER A 400 -25.68 32.97 0.31
CA SER A 400 -26.00 33.16 -1.10
C SER A 400 -25.51 32.01 -1.98
N THR A 401 -24.32 31.49 -1.70
CA THR A 401 -23.75 30.38 -2.47
C THR A 401 -24.52 29.09 -2.25
N ILE A 402 -24.89 28.79 -1.02
CA ILE A 402 -25.66 27.56 -0.71
C ILE A 402 -27.04 27.64 -1.37
N LEU A 403 -27.75 28.79 -1.25
CA LEU A 403 -29.05 28.97 -1.88
C LEU A 403 -28.96 28.81 -3.41
N GLU A 404 -27.96 29.41 -4.05
CA GLU A 404 -27.76 29.31 -5.50
C GLU A 404 -27.50 27.84 -5.94
N LEU A 405 -26.77 27.07 -5.14
CA LEU A 405 -26.51 25.66 -5.42
C LEU A 405 -27.76 24.82 -5.24
N GLU A 406 -28.51 25.01 -4.16
CA GLU A 406 -29.74 24.25 -3.87
C GLU A 406 -30.91 24.61 -4.81
N GLU A 407 -30.87 25.75 -5.50
CA GLU A 407 -31.83 26.05 -6.59
C GLU A 407 -31.63 25.17 -7.84
N ARG A 408 -30.56 24.38 -7.92
CA ARG A 408 -30.30 23.47 -9.05
C ARG A 408 -31.02 22.15 -8.83
N ASP A 409 -31.86 21.73 -9.75
CA ASP A 409 -32.68 20.51 -9.66
C ASP A 409 -31.89 19.21 -9.39
N TYR A 410 -30.61 19.19 -9.66
CA TYR A 410 -29.73 18.03 -9.48
C TYR A 410 -28.89 18.06 -8.18
N ILE A 411 -28.99 19.12 -7.40
CA ILE A 411 -28.35 19.21 -6.07
C ILE A 411 -29.40 18.96 -4.99
N ILE A 412 -29.22 17.89 -4.25
CA ILE A 412 -30.16 17.46 -3.20
C ILE A 412 -29.95 18.31 -1.94
N SER A 413 -28.69 18.55 -1.57
CA SER A 413 -28.29 19.34 -0.41
C SER A 413 -26.86 19.83 -0.59
N ALA A 414 -26.56 21.01 -0.07
CA ALA A 414 -25.23 21.59 -0.05
C ALA A 414 -24.88 22.02 1.38
N SER A 415 -23.68 21.67 1.86
CA SER A 415 -23.20 22.06 3.17
C SER A 415 -21.91 22.87 3.06
N PRO A 416 -21.81 23.99 3.80
CA PRO A 416 -20.62 24.83 3.76
C PRO A 416 -19.46 24.16 4.50
N VAL A 417 -18.29 24.18 3.89
CA VAL A 417 -17.04 23.71 4.49
C VAL A 417 -16.00 24.81 4.38
N LEU A 418 -15.42 25.18 5.50
CA LEU A 418 -14.26 26.06 5.55
C LEU A 418 -13.02 25.20 5.85
N SER A 419 -12.09 25.11 4.92
CA SER A 419 -10.81 24.45 5.15
C SER A 419 -9.69 25.49 5.23
N TRP A 420 -8.83 25.34 6.22
CA TRP A 420 -7.69 26.20 6.41
C TRP A 420 -6.46 25.41 6.81
N GLU A 421 -5.29 25.80 6.29
CA GLU A 421 -4.02 25.22 6.71
C GLU A 421 -3.43 25.99 7.88
N ILE A 422 -3.05 25.27 8.92
CA ILE A 422 -2.35 25.81 10.08
C ILE A 422 -1.05 25.02 10.30
N ASN A 423 -0.09 25.59 11.01
CA ASN A 423 1.09 24.91 11.46
C ASN A 423 1.01 24.62 12.95
N ALA A 424 1.13 23.33 13.32
CA ALA A 424 1.30 22.91 14.69
C ALA A 424 2.28 21.73 14.73
N PHE A 425 3.08 21.61 15.77
CA PHE A 425 4.10 20.57 15.94
C PHE A 425 5.09 20.46 14.76
N ASN A 426 5.40 21.57 14.10
CA ASN A 426 6.20 21.64 12.86
C ASN A 426 5.60 20.86 11.66
N GLU A 427 4.32 20.55 11.73
CA GLU A 427 3.56 19.90 10.65
C GLU A 427 2.48 20.85 10.14
N ARG A 428 2.16 20.75 8.85
CA ARG A 428 0.97 21.38 8.28
C ARG A 428 -0.23 20.53 8.62
N ILE A 429 -1.24 21.17 9.17
CA ILE A 429 -2.50 20.55 9.54
C ILE A 429 -3.62 21.27 8.82
N VAL A 430 -4.53 20.51 8.25
CA VAL A 430 -5.77 21.06 7.71
C VAL A 430 -6.83 21.07 8.80
N VAL A 431 -7.33 22.24 9.09
CA VAL A 431 -8.49 22.43 9.97
C VAL A 431 -9.72 22.57 9.09
N ILE A 432 -10.72 21.75 9.37
CA ILE A 432 -11.99 21.75 8.66
C ILE A 432 -13.07 22.25 9.61
N GLY A 433 -13.66 23.40 9.28
CA GLY A 433 -14.86 23.92 9.94
C GLY A 433 -16.09 23.56 9.11
N SER A 434 -17.04 22.88 9.71
CA SER A 434 -18.33 22.55 9.08
C SER A 434 -19.44 22.58 10.11
N ASN A 435 -20.68 22.83 9.66
CA ASN A 435 -21.84 22.66 10.52
C ASN A 435 -22.10 21.15 10.70
N TYR A 436 -22.12 20.74 11.97
CA TYR A 436 -22.40 19.36 12.30
C TYR A 436 -23.83 18.96 11.93
N GLY A 437 -23.97 17.83 11.26
CA GLY A 437 -25.24 17.15 11.04
C GLY A 437 -25.74 17.11 9.60
N ASP A 438 -25.22 17.96 8.69
CA ASP A 438 -25.79 18.05 7.35
C ASP A 438 -25.09 17.13 6.34
N VAL A 439 -23.77 17.16 6.26
CA VAL A 439 -22.99 16.41 5.24
C VAL A 439 -21.80 15.65 5.82
N PHE A 440 -21.26 16.11 6.95
CA PHE A 440 -20.15 15.45 7.65
C PHE A 440 -20.66 14.72 8.89
N SER A 441 -21.00 13.44 8.77
CA SER A 441 -21.20 12.58 9.92
C SER A 441 -19.88 11.86 10.24
N LEU A 442 -19.12 12.38 11.21
CA LEU A 442 -17.98 11.62 11.73
C LEU A 442 -18.51 10.46 12.57
N PRO A 443 -18.01 9.22 12.34
CA PRO A 443 -18.38 8.08 13.17
C PRO A 443 -17.74 8.24 14.54
N THR A 444 -18.41 8.97 15.44
CA THR A 444 -17.98 9.11 16.82
C THR A 444 -18.95 8.37 17.73
N GLU A 445 -18.43 7.64 18.71
CA GLU A 445 -19.24 7.03 19.79
C GLU A 445 -19.85 8.07 20.72
N THR A 446 -19.40 9.33 20.64
CA THR A 446 -19.83 10.45 21.48
C THR A 446 -20.74 11.38 20.70
N GLU A 447 -21.91 11.72 21.27
CA GLU A 447 -22.78 12.76 20.71
C GLU A 447 -22.04 14.11 20.67
N PHE A 448 -21.91 14.70 19.51
CA PHE A 448 -21.30 16.01 19.26
C PHE A 448 -21.96 17.16 20.03
N SER A 449 -23.16 16.96 20.56
CA SER A 449 -23.85 17.90 21.43
C SER A 449 -23.07 18.29 22.69
N GLN A 450 -21.96 17.59 22.98
CA GLN A 450 -21.10 17.89 24.11
C GLN A 450 -19.98 18.91 23.78
N PHE A 451 -19.71 19.20 22.51
CA PHE A 451 -18.72 20.20 22.09
C PHE A 451 -19.37 21.56 22.04
N THR A 452 -19.37 22.27 23.14
CA THR A 452 -20.09 23.55 23.30
C THR A 452 -19.20 24.78 23.37
N LYS A 453 -17.88 24.61 23.33
CA LYS A 453 -16.93 25.71 23.45
C LYS A 453 -16.28 26.04 22.11
N ASN A 454 -16.11 27.34 21.85
CA ASN A 454 -15.54 27.86 20.59
C ASN A 454 -14.03 27.58 20.43
N ASP A 455 -13.38 27.02 21.45
CA ASP A 455 -11.95 26.73 21.53
C ASP A 455 -11.63 25.23 21.54
N GLU A 456 -12.63 24.37 21.33
CA GLU A 456 -12.47 22.91 21.27
C GLU A 456 -12.40 22.44 19.81
N ILE A 457 -11.47 21.53 19.53
CA ILE A 457 -11.31 20.92 18.21
C ILE A 457 -11.27 19.39 18.34
N ILE A 458 -11.69 18.72 17.28
CA ILE A 458 -11.55 17.29 17.15
C ILE A 458 -10.33 17.03 16.28
N ILE A 459 -9.47 16.15 16.74
CA ILE A 459 -8.26 15.78 16.03
C ILE A 459 -8.31 14.31 15.60
N ASP A 460 -7.68 14.03 14.46
CA ASP A 460 -7.52 12.66 13.99
C ASP A 460 -6.72 11.83 15.01
N SER A 461 -7.15 10.58 15.22
CA SER A 461 -6.53 9.66 16.17
C SER A 461 -5.07 9.36 15.88
N LEU A 462 -4.68 9.29 14.60
CA LEU A 462 -3.29 9.05 14.20
C LEU A 462 -2.42 10.27 14.50
N PHE A 463 -2.96 11.47 14.30
CA PHE A 463 -2.28 12.73 14.67
C PHE A 463 -2.10 12.81 16.20
N ALA A 464 -3.13 12.50 16.96
CA ALA A 464 -3.08 12.47 18.41
C ALA A 464 -2.00 11.48 18.92
N MET A 465 -2.00 10.26 18.41
CA MET A 465 -1.02 9.23 18.79
C MET A 465 0.42 9.63 18.43
N ARG A 466 0.63 10.26 17.27
CA ARG A 466 1.97 10.67 16.78
C ARG A 466 2.56 11.78 17.65
N ASN A 467 1.73 12.72 18.10
CA ASN A 467 2.13 13.86 18.89
C ASN A 467 1.91 13.65 20.41
N ASN A 468 1.57 12.43 20.85
CA ASN A 468 1.28 12.07 22.24
C ASN A 468 0.23 13.00 22.89
N LEU A 469 -0.84 13.30 22.17
CA LEU A 469 -1.93 14.13 22.65
C LEU A 469 -3.04 13.26 23.26
N GLU A 470 -3.54 13.69 24.40
CA GLU A 470 -4.70 13.12 25.08
C GLU A 470 -5.91 14.06 25.04
N VAL A 471 -7.09 13.54 25.31
CA VAL A 471 -8.33 14.35 25.36
C VAL A 471 -8.21 15.40 26.44
N ASN A 472 -8.50 16.65 26.12
CA ASN A 472 -8.34 17.90 26.89
C ASN A 472 -6.91 18.45 26.96
N ASP A 473 -5.97 17.97 26.17
CA ASP A 473 -4.70 18.65 26.01
C ASP A 473 -4.87 19.93 25.20
N ASN A 474 -4.05 20.93 25.51
CA ASN A 474 -3.98 22.19 24.77
C ASN A 474 -2.69 22.23 23.95
N PHE A 475 -2.75 22.71 22.74
CA PHE A 475 -1.57 22.98 21.93
C PHE A 475 -1.68 24.33 21.20
N GLU A 476 -0.55 24.88 20.85
CA GLU A 476 -0.45 26.11 20.09
C GLU A 476 -0.35 25.81 18.59
N ALA A 477 -1.15 26.52 17.80
CA ALA A 477 -1.10 26.47 16.37
C ALA A 477 -0.92 27.88 15.79
N SER A 478 -0.14 27.99 14.73
CA SER A 478 0.09 29.28 14.06
C SER A 478 -0.66 29.33 12.73
N LEU A 479 -1.42 30.38 12.55
CA LEU A 479 -2.06 30.71 11.29
C LEU A 479 -1.10 31.59 10.47
N LEU A 480 -0.71 31.19 9.25
CA LEU A 480 0.15 31.96 8.35
C LEU A 480 1.40 32.55 9.02
N GLY A 481 2.03 31.81 9.94
CA GLY A 481 3.24 32.27 10.63
C GLY A 481 3.01 33.29 11.74
N GLN A 482 1.79 33.64 12.10
CA GLN A 482 1.46 34.36 13.33
C GLN A 482 1.18 33.33 14.44
N LYS A 483 1.92 33.49 15.56
CA LYS A 483 1.66 32.72 16.80
C LYS A 483 0.44 33.23 17.50
#